data_5cbe293390b0b23f217469da20073f96
#
_entry.id   5cbe293390b0b23f217469da20073f96
#
_cell.length_a   1.000
_cell.length_b   1.000
_cell.length_c   1.000
_cell.angle_alpha   90.00
_cell.angle_beta   90.00
_cell.angle_gamma   90.00
#
_symmetry.space_group_name_H-M   'P 1'
#
loop_
_entity.id
_entity.type
_entity.pdbx_description
1 polymer ?
#
loop_
_entity_poly.entity_id
_entity_poly.type
_entity_poly.pdbx_seq_one_letter_code
_entity_poly.pdbx_strand_id
1 'polypeptide(L)'
;MDGNGRWAQSRGLPRVAGHRAGADALRRVVEAAPSLGIGTLTIYAFSSDNWKRPPDEVNGLMRMFRTYLRREQAHCIENGVRISILGRRDRLPPLLLPAMEECEHATRHCHTLHLRIAVDYSSRDRIVEAARRFAFDGGRDDFARLLGAEDVDLLIRSGGEQRLSDFLLWECAYAEFVFTPAMWPDFNAATIKEALDEFHSRERRFGSVPVLSRAARR
;
A
#
# COMPACT_ATOMS: atom_id res chain seq x y z
N MET A 1 6.30 -2.35 -0.50
CA MET A 1 7.53 -1.62 -0.91
C MET A 1 8.75 -2.24 -0.20
N ASP A 2 9.23 -3.40 -0.67
CA ASP A 2 10.31 -4.14 -0.03
C ASP A 2 11.62 -4.08 -0.84
N GLY A 3 12.75 -4.33 -0.17
CA GLY A 3 14.07 -4.38 -0.80
C GLY A 3 14.91 -3.10 -0.70
N ASN A 4 14.40 -1.98 -0.17
CA ASN A 4 15.13 -0.71 -0.10
C ASN A 4 16.55 -0.83 0.52
N GLY A 5 16.64 -1.50 1.67
CA GLY A 5 17.93 -1.69 2.36
C GLY A 5 18.88 -2.60 1.58
N ARG A 6 18.37 -3.71 1.02
CA ARG A 6 19.15 -4.66 0.21
C ARG A 6 19.64 -4.01 -1.10
N TRP A 7 18.81 -3.18 -1.71
CA TRP A 7 19.15 -2.40 -2.90
C TRP A 7 20.35 -1.48 -2.64
N ALA A 8 20.35 -0.76 -1.52
CA ALA A 8 21.48 0.10 -1.15
C ALA A 8 22.74 -0.71 -0.84
N GLN A 9 22.61 -1.79 -0.05
CA GLN A 9 23.73 -2.65 0.32
C GLN A 9 24.42 -3.31 -0.89
N SER A 10 23.65 -3.77 -1.88
CA SER A 10 24.20 -4.34 -3.11
C SER A 10 24.99 -3.34 -3.97
N ARG A 11 24.85 -2.04 -3.67
CA ARG A 11 25.55 -0.92 -4.35
C ARG A 11 26.61 -0.25 -3.47
N GLY A 12 26.92 -0.85 -2.30
CA GLY A 12 27.88 -0.24 -1.35
C GLY A 12 27.37 1.05 -0.70
N LEU A 13 26.05 1.30 -0.74
CA LEU A 13 25.44 2.53 -0.21
C LEU A 13 24.85 2.30 1.18
N PRO A 14 24.76 3.34 2.01
CA PRO A 14 24.07 3.24 3.29
C PRO A 14 22.57 3.03 3.08
N ARG A 15 21.90 2.30 4.00
CA ARG A 15 20.48 1.92 3.90
C ARG A 15 19.54 3.11 3.63
N VAL A 16 19.87 4.30 4.17
CA VAL A 16 19.11 5.54 3.95
C VAL A 16 19.04 5.94 2.47
N ALA A 17 20.07 5.65 1.68
CA ALA A 17 20.05 5.92 0.25
C ALA A 17 19.00 5.07 -0.47
N GLY A 18 18.83 3.80 -0.06
CA GLY A 18 17.78 2.94 -0.57
C GLY A 18 16.37 3.45 -0.23
N HIS A 19 16.17 3.99 0.97
CA HIS A 19 14.88 4.59 1.33
C HIS A 19 14.56 5.86 0.54
N ARG A 20 15.58 6.70 0.23
CA ARG A 20 15.41 7.86 -0.65
C ARG A 20 15.03 7.44 -2.07
N ALA A 21 15.79 6.51 -2.65
CA ALA A 21 15.49 5.97 -3.97
C ALA A 21 14.10 5.30 -4.02
N GLY A 22 13.68 4.66 -2.91
CA GLY A 22 12.33 4.10 -2.76
C GLY A 22 11.23 5.16 -2.73
N ALA A 23 11.48 6.34 -2.19
CA ALA A 23 10.53 7.46 -2.25
C ALA A 23 10.42 8.04 -3.67
N ASP A 24 11.53 8.11 -4.41
CA ASP A 24 11.52 8.53 -5.81
C ASP A 24 10.81 7.47 -6.70
N ALA A 25 10.94 6.18 -6.38
CA ALA A 25 10.18 5.12 -7.03
C ALA A 25 8.67 5.27 -6.77
N LEU A 26 8.27 5.60 -5.52
CA LEU A 26 6.87 5.86 -5.20
C LEU A 26 6.29 6.98 -6.05
N ARG A 27 7.01 8.08 -6.22
CA ARG A 27 6.58 9.19 -7.07
C ARG A 27 6.30 8.71 -8.49
N ARG A 28 7.23 7.98 -9.12
CA ARG A 28 7.04 7.42 -10.47
C ARG A 28 5.82 6.51 -10.57
N VAL A 29 5.59 5.69 -9.54
CA VAL A 29 4.43 4.79 -9.45
C VAL A 29 3.12 5.57 -9.35
N VAL A 30 3.05 6.60 -8.49
CA VAL A 30 1.88 7.46 -8.31
C VAL A 30 1.55 8.22 -9.60
N GLU A 31 2.55 8.75 -10.29
CA GLU A 31 2.38 9.44 -11.58
C GLU A 31 1.85 8.50 -12.68
N ALA A 32 2.29 7.25 -12.70
CA ALA A 32 1.87 6.28 -13.72
C ALA A 32 0.50 5.63 -13.41
N ALA A 33 0.11 5.52 -12.15
CA ALA A 33 -1.05 4.75 -11.72
C ALA A 33 -2.37 5.13 -12.43
N PRO A 34 -2.75 6.41 -12.59
CA PRO A 34 -4.00 6.77 -13.26
C PRO A 34 -4.05 6.32 -14.72
N SER A 35 -2.95 6.45 -15.46
CA SER A 35 -2.87 6.03 -16.87
C SER A 35 -2.95 4.51 -17.06
N LEU A 36 -2.69 3.76 -15.99
CA LEU A 36 -2.81 2.31 -15.93
C LEU A 36 -4.18 1.82 -15.39
N GLY A 37 -5.14 2.74 -15.20
CA GLY A 37 -6.47 2.41 -14.70
C GLY A 37 -6.57 2.15 -13.21
N ILE A 38 -5.55 2.54 -12.42
CA ILE A 38 -5.54 2.37 -10.97
C ILE A 38 -6.22 3.55 -10.32
N GLY A 39 -7.39 3.35 -9.71
CA GLY A 39 -8.13 4.39 -8.96
C GLY A 39 -7.69 4.51 -7.50
N THR A 40 -7.30 3.39 -6.87
CA THR A 40 -6.80 3.37 -5.49
C THR A 40 -5.47 2.63 -5.41
N LEU A 41 -4.46 3.27 -4.82
CA LEU A 41 -3.15 2.68 -4.57
C LEU A 41 -2.85 2.71 -3.08
N THR A 42 -2.74 1.53 -2.44
CA THR A 42 -2.32 1.44 -1.04
C THR A 42 -0.88 0.99 -0.94
N ILE A 43 -0.04 1.74 -0.24
CA ILE A 43 1.37 1.43 -0.06
C ILE A 43 1.71 1.14 1.40
N TYR A 44 2.59 0.15 1.63
CA TYR A 44 3.08 -0.21 2.96
C TYR A 44 4.39 0.52 3.24
N ALA A 45 4.31 1.69 3.88
CA ALA A 45 5.49 2.53 4.13
C ALA A 45 6.22 2.16 5.43
N PHE A 46 5.46 1.83 6.51
CA PHE A 46 6.04 1.49 7.80
C PHE A 46 5.10 0.56 8.59
N SER A 47 5.56 -0.67 8.86
CA SER A 47 4.79 -1.62 9.68
C SER A 47 4.97 -1.36 11.18
N SER A 48 4.04 -1.86 12.00
CA SER A 48 4.18 -1.83 13.46
C SER A 48 5.42 -2.58 13.94
N ASP A 49 5.87 -3.62 13.22
CA ASP A 49 7.10 -4.35 13.54
C ASP A 49 8.38 -3.55 13.26
N ASN A 50 8.32 -2.52 12.42
CA ASN A 50 9.50 -1.72 12.09
C ASN A 50 9.99 -0.85 13.26
N TRP A 51 9.19 -0.67 14.31
CA TRP A 51 9.65 -0.04 15.55
C TRP A 51 10.77 -0.82 16.25
N LYS A 52 10.93 -2.12 15.95
CA LYS A 52 12.02 -2.97 16.46
C LYS A 52 13.38 -2.67 15.79
N ARG A 53 13.42 -1.84 14.75
CA ARG A 53 14.66 -1.43 14.09
C ARG A 53 15.48 -0.49 14.99
N PRO A 54 16.78 -0.29 14.68
CA PRO A 54 17.60 0.68 15.43
C PRO A 54 16.93 2.06 15.48
N PRO A 55 16.91 2.73 16.65
CA PRO A 55 16.21 4.00 16.84
C PRO A 55 16.62 5.09 15.83
N ASP A 56 17.89 5.14 15.44
CA ASP A 56 18.38 6.12 14.47
C ASP A 56 17.79 5.88 13.06
N GLU A 57 17.62 4.62 12.65
CA GLU A 57 16.95 4.28 11.38
C GLU A 57 15.47 4.70 11.45
N VAL A 58 14.77 4.37 12.52
CA VAL A 58 13.37 4.75 12.71
C VAL A 58 13.17 6.26 12.69
N ASN A 59 13.97 6.99 13.48
CA ASN A 59 13.92 8.45 13.52
C ASN A 59 14.25 9.08 12.15
N GLY A 60 15.19 8.48 11.43
CA GLY A 60 15.52 8.88 10.06
C GLY A 60 14.34 8.72 9.11
N LEU A 61 13.66 7.56 9.16
CA LEU A 61 12.46 7.27 8.36
C LEU A 61 11.32 8.23 8.66
N MET A 62 11.03 8.52 9.93
CA MET A 62 9.96 9.45 10.32
C MET A 62 10.24 10.89 9.87
N ARG A 63 11.49 11.36 10.00
CA ARG A 63 11.90 12.67 9.46
C ARG A 63 11.77 12.73 7.94
N MET A 64 12.18 11.65 7.25
CA MET A 64 12.08 11.55 5.80
C MET A 64 10.61 11.55 5.37
N PHE A 65 9.74 10.78 6.01
CA PHE A 65 8.32 10.75 5.71
C PHE A 65 7.66 12.14 5.84
N ARG A 66 7.94 12.87 6.94
CA ARG A 66 7.48 14.25 7.12
C ARG A 66 7.93 15.17 5.99
N THR A 67 9.20 15.06 5.60
CA THR A 67 9.79 15.88 4.53
C THR A 67 9.12 15.62 3.19
N TYR A 68 8.85 14.34 2.87
CA TYR A 68 8.19 13.96 1.61
C TYR A 68 6.73 14.40 1.59
N LEU A 69 5.97 14.24 2.67
CA LEU A 69 4.58 14.72 2.73
C LEU A 69 4.49 16.21 2.38
N ARG A 70 5.36 17.04 2.97
CA ARG A 70 5.38 18.49 2.69
C ARG A 70 5.83 18.82 1.28
N ARG A 71 6.86 18.12 0.78
CA ARG A 71 7.43 18.38 -0.54
C ARG A 71 6.47 17.98 -1.66
N GLU A 72 5.79 16.85 -1.52
CA GLU A 72 4.95 16.28 -2.58
C GLU A 72 3.50 16.79 -2.54
N GLN A 73 3.07 17.51 -1.50
CA GLN A 73 1.71 17.97 -1.32
C GLN A 73 1.20 18.79 -2.52
N ALA A 74 1.93 19.79 -2.96
CA ALA A 74 1.54 20.63 -4.10
C ALA A 74 1.42 19.79 -5.38
N HIS A 75 2.38 18.92 -5.63
CA HIS A 75 2.38 17.99 -6.77
C HIS A 75 1.18 17.03 -6.74
N CYS A 76 0.81 16.53 -5.56
CA CYS A 76 -0.38 15.69 -5.41
C CYS A 76 -1.65 16.45 -5.75
N ILE A 77 -1.79 17.71 -5.31
CA ILE A 77 -2.94 18.56 -5.63
C ILE A 77 -3.03 18.79 -7.14
N GLU A 78 -1.93 19.19 -7.78
CA GLU A 78 -1.85 19.45 -9.22
C GLU A 78 -2.25 18.23 -10.08
N ASN A 79 -1.93 17.02 -9.62
CA ASN A 79 -2.24 15.78 -10.30
C ASN A 79 -3.53 15.10 -9.84
N GLY A 80 -4.30 15.75 -8.97
CA GLY A 80 -5.57 15.22 -8.48
C GLY A 80 -5.42 13.99 -7.57
N VAL A 81 -4.28 13.84 -6.87
CA VAL A 81 -4.00 12.72 -5.97
C VAL A 81 -4.49 13.04 -4.57
N ARG A 82 -5.50 12.32 -4.10
CA ARG A 82 -5.98 12.35 -2.72
C ARG A 82 -5.09 11.47 -1.85
N ILE A 83 -4.62 12.00 -0.72
CA ILE A 83 -3.82 11.24 0.26
C ILE A 83 -4.68 10.89 1.48
N SER A 84 -4.55 9.63 1.94
CA SER A 84 -5.06 9.18 3.24
C SER A 84 -3.99 8.33 3.93
N ILE A 85 -3.84 8.49 5.24
CA ILE A 85 -2.83 7.76 6.01
C ILE A 85 -3.52 6.75 6.92
N LEU A 86 -3.16 5.47 6.73
CA LEU A 86 -3.66 4.33 7.48
C LEU A 86 -2.69 3.95 8.58
N GLY A 87 -3.22 3.49 9.72
CA GLY A 87 -2.42 3.01 10.85
C GLY A 87 -2.57 3.86 12.10
N ARG A 88 -1.76 3.55 13.10
CA ARG A 88 -1.80 4.23 14.41
C ARG A 88 -1.13 5.59 14.33
N ARG A 89 -1.63 6.54 15.14
CA ARG A 89 -1.06 7.90 15.23
C ARG A 89 -0.50 8.20 16.61
N ASP A 90 -0.91 7.47 17.63
CA ASP A 90 -0.63 7.72 19.04
C ASP A 90 0.84 7.59 19.44
N ARG A 91 1.63 6.83 18.72
CA ARG A 91 3.07 6.64 18.95
C ARG A 91 3.99 7.25 17.88
N LEU A 92 3.39 7.96 16.92
CA LEU A 92 4.17 8.70 15.93
C LEU A 92 4.79 9.97 16.54
N PRO A 93 5.96 10.43 16.06
CA PRO A 93 6.54 11.68 16.53
C PRO A 93 5.58 12.86 16.42
N PRO A 94 5.45 13.70 17.48
CA PRO A 94 4.48 14.81 17.49
C PRO A 94 4.57 15.77 16.30
N LEU A 95 5.76 15.98 15.75
CA LEU A 95 5.98 16.85 14.59
C LEU A 95 5.50 16.23 13.25
N LEU A 96 5.18 14.95 13.22
CA LEU A 96 4.68 14.27 12.03
C LEU A 96 3.17 14.43 11.88
N LEU A 97 2.42 14.40 12.99
CA LEU A 97 0.95 14.44 13.00
C LEU A 97 0.37 15.65 12.26
N PRO A 98 0.80 16.90 12.54
CA PRO A 98 0.27 18.05 11.80
C PRO A 98 0.55 17.99 10.29
N ALA A 99 1.73 17.47 9.88
CA ALA A 99 2.06 17.33 8.48
C ALA A 99 1.18 16.30 7.76
N MET A 100 0.79 15.22 8.46
CA MET A 100 -0.16 14.23 7.95
C MET A 100 -1.56 14.85 7.77
N GLU A 101 -2.08 15.50 8.80
CA GLU A 101 -3.40 16.13 8.81
C GLU A 101 -3.51 17.24 7.76
N GLU A 102 -2.49 18.08 7.64
CA GLU A 102 -2.40 19.13 6.63
C GLU A 102 -2.44 18.54 5.21
N CYS A 103 -1.66 17.49 4.95
CA CYS A 103 -1.60 16.84 3.65
C CYS A 103 -2.93 16.15 3.29
N GLU A 104 -3.54 15.41 4.21
CA GLU A 104 -4.86 14.79 4.04
C GLU A 104 -5.94 15.85 3.77
N HIS A 105 -5.92 16.94 4.54
CA HIS A 105 -6.89 18.04 4.39
C HIS A 105 -6.73 18.76 3.04
N ALA A 106 -5.49 19.09 2.67
CA ALA A 106 -5.19 19.82 1.43
C ALA A 106 -5.57 19.02 0.16
N THR A 107 -5.44 17.69 0.22
CA THR A 107 -5.71 16.81 -0.94
C THR A 107 -7.10 16.19 -0.94
N ARG A 108 -7.97 16.46 0.05
CA ARG A 108 -9.28 15.81 0.22
C ARG A 108 -10.24 15.94 -0.97
N HIS A 109 -10.08 16.99 -1.76
CA HIS A 109 -10.91 17.30 -2.93
C HIS A 109 -10.37 16.68 -4.24
N CYS A 110 -9.25 15.98 -4.18
CA CYS A 110 -8.65 15.32 -5.33
C CYS A 110 -9.32 13.97 -5.60
N HIS A 111 -9.48 13.60 -6.89
CA HIS A 111 -10.28 12.44 -7.28
C HIS A 111 -9.65 11.58 -8.40
N THR A 112 -8.46 11.95 -8.92
CA THR A 112 -7.80 11.19 -9.99
C THR A 112 -7.20 9.89 -9.48
N LEU A 113 -6.56 9.91 -8.30
CA LEU A 113 -5.99 8.74 -7.63
C LEU A 113 -6.19 8.88 -6.13
N HIS A 114 -6.61 7.81 -5.47
CA HIS A 114 -6.59 7.73 -4.01
C HIS A 114 -5.32 7.01 -3.54
N LEU A 115 -4.33 7.75 -3.08
CA LEU A 115 -3.11 7.22 -2.48
C LEU A 115 -3.31 6.99 -0.98
N ARG A 116 -3.30 5.73 -0.56
CA ARG A 116 -3.42 5.31 0.84
C ARG A 116 -2.05 4.87 1.35
N ILE A 117 -1.53 5.52 2.39
CA ILE A 117 -0.18 5.29 2.90
C ILE A 117 -0.28 4.63 4.27
N ALA A 118 0.10 3.35 4.38
CA ALA A 118 0.11 2.62 5.64
C ALA A 118 1.40 2.92 6.43
N VAL A 119 1.23 3.62 7.57
CA VAL A 119 2.31 4.02 8.50
C VAL A 119 1.97 3.59 9.90
N ASP A 120 2.89 2.95 10.59
CA ASP A 120 2.64 2.30 11.89
C ASP A 120 1.42 1.38 11.82
N TYR A 121 1.39 0.58 10.75
CA TYR A 121 0.24 -0.22 10.36
C TYR A 121 0.43 -1.69 10.75
N SER A 122 -0.64 -2.28 11.27
CA SER A 122 -0.83 -3.72 11.49
C SER A 122 -2.27 -4.07 11.17
N SER A 123 -2.50 -5.01 10.25
CA SER A 123 -3.85 -5.50 9.96
C SER A 123 -4.46 -6.24 11.14
N ARG A 124 -3.64 -7.00 11.88
CA ARG A 124 -4.07 -7.71 13.09
C ARG A 124 -4.56 -6.76 14.17
N ASP A 125 -3.84 -5.67 14.43
CA ASP A 125 -4.25 -4.66 15.42
C ASP A 125 -5.57 -4.01 15.01
N ARG A 126 -5.74 -3.70 13.72
CA ARG A 126 -7.00 -3.14 13.19
C ARG A 126 -8.18 -4.09 13.33
N ILE A 127 -7.97 -5.38 13.05
CA ILE A 127 -8.99 -6.42 13.23
C ILE A 127 -9.39 -6.50 14.71
N VAL A 128 -8.44 -6.52 15.63
CA VAL A 128 -8.71 -6.55 17.07
C VAL A 128 -9.46 -5.28 17.51
N GLU A 129 -9.08 -4.11 17.02
CA GLU A 129 -9.77 -2.85 17.36
C GLU A 129 -11.20 -2.81 16.78
N ALA A 130 -11.39 -3.27 15.54
CA ALA A 130 -12.73 -3.39 14.96
C ALA A 130 -13.59 -4.38 15.75
N ALA A 131 -13.02 -5.52 16.17
CA ALA A 131 -13.73 -6.52 16.98
C ALA A 131 -14.19 -5.98 18.34
N ARG A 132 -13.43 -5.09 18.99
CA ARG A 132 -13.83 -4.43 20.23
C ARG A 132 -15.04 -3.51 20.09
N ARG A 133 -15.26 -3.00 18.88
CA ARG A 133 -16.34 -2.06 18.54
C ARG A 133 -17.52 -2.74 17.84
N PHE A 134 -17.36 -4.01 17.48
CA PHE A 134 -18.33 -4.75 16.70
C PHE A 134 -19.54 -5.15 17.57
N ALA A 135 -20.75 -4.85 17.08
CA ALA A 135 -21.99 -5.23 17.73
C ALA A 135 -22.24 -6.74 17.57
N PHE A 136 -22.80 -7.38 18.60
CA PHE A 136 -23.00 -8.84 18.63
C PHE A 136 -23.91 -9.38 17.50
N ASP A 137 -24.82 -8.55 16.99
CA ASP A 137 -25.77 -8.86 15.93
C ASP A 137 -25.33 -8.36 14.54
N GLY A 138 -24.13 -7.79 14.43
CA GLY A 138 -23.58 -7.27 13.18
C GLY A 138 -23.14 -8.36 12.21
N GLY A 139 -23.25 -8.08 10.91
CA GLY A 139 -22.79 -8.95 9.83
C GLY A 139 -21.34 -8.64 9.38
N ARG A 140 -20.85 -9.42 8.42
CA ARG A 140 -19.53 -9.26 7.82
C ARG A 140 -19.29 -7.84 7.26
N ASP A 141 -20.32 -7.26 6.63
CA ASP A 141 -20.23 -5.94 6.01
C ASP A 141 -20.15 -4.82 7.07
N ASP A 142 -20.79 -5.00 8.23
CA ASP A 142 -20.68 -4.10 9.37
C ASP A 142 -19.26 -4.12 9.93
N PHE A 143 -18.66 -5.29 10.02
CA PHE A 143 -17.29 -5.46 10.45
C PHE A 143 -16.29 -4.83 9.45
N ALA A 144 -16.49 -5.04 8.16
CA ALA A 144 -15.69 -4.41 7.10
C ALA A 144 -15.75 -2.87 7.17
N ARG A 145 -16.93 -2.29 7.45
CA ARG A 145 -17.07 -0.84 7.67
C ARG A 145 -16.30 -0.35 8.89
N LEU A 146 -16.26 -1.10 9.98
CA LEU A 146 -15.46 -0.75 11.16
C LEU A 146 -13.96 -0.79 10.88
N LEU A 147 -13.53 -1.69 10.00
CA LEU A 147 -12.15 -1.72 9.51
C LEU A 147 -11.85 -0.55 8.56
N GLY A 148 -12.88 0.10 7.98
CA GLY A 148 -12.70 1.03 6.87
C GLY A 148 -12.03 0.33 5.68
N ALA A 149 -12.39 -0.95 5.48
CA ALA A 149 -11.78 -1.84 4.51
C ALA A 149 -12.51 -1.74 3.17
N GLU A 150 -11.74 -1.56 2.11
CA GLU A 150 -12.14 -1.77 0.73
C GLU A 150 -11.39 -2.99 0.21
N ASP A 151 -12.06 -3.87 -0.52
CA ASP A 151 -11.43 -5.05 -1.08
C ASP A 151 -10.28 -4.66 -2.03
N VAL A 152 -9.19 -5.42 -1.95
CA VAL A 152 -8.03 -5.26 -2.82
C VAL A 152 -8.17 -6.21 -4.01
N ASP A 153 -8.06 -5.69 -5.22
CA ASP A 153 -8.06 -6.52 -6.44
C ASP A 153 -6.72 -7.20 -6.65
N LEU A 154 -5.63 -6.45 -6.50
CA LEU A 154 -4.26 -6.91 -6.75
C LEU A 154 -3.30 -6.44 -5.66
N LEU A 155 -2.57 -7.37 -5.07
CA LEU A 155 -1.45 -7.09 -4.19
C LEU A 155 -0.14 -7.42 -4.91
N ILE A 156 0.75 -6.42 -5.01
CA ILE A 156 2.08 -6.58 -5.58
C ILE A 156 3.12 -6.45 -4.47
N ARG A 157 3.98 -7.45 -4.31
CA ARG A 157 5.11 -7.35 -3.38
C ARG A 157 6.44 -7.41 -4.13
N SER A 158 7.23 -6.35 -3.98
CA SER A 158 8.61 -6.23 -4.48
C SER A 158 9.62 -6.92 -3.55
N GLY A 159 10.84 -7.20 -4.06
CA GLY A 159 11.96 -7.67 -3.25
C GLY A 159 12.04 -9.19 -3.06
N GLY A 160 11.23 -9.98 -3.79
CA GLY A 160 11.34 -11.45 -3.88
C GLY A 160 10.72 -12.23 -2.73
N GLU A 161 10.17 -11.58 -1.71
CA GLU A 161 9.50 -12.25 -0.60
C GLU A 161 8.04 -12.59 -0.93
N GLN A 162 7.56 -13.77 -0.51
CA GLN A 162 6.22 -14.29 -0.83
C GLN A 162 5.38 -14.45 0.44
N ARG A 163 5.06 -13.34 1.09
CA ARG A 163 4.20 -13.26 2.30
C ARG A 163 3.59 -11.88 2.43
N LEU A 164 2.50 -11.75 3.17
CA LEU A 164 1.78 -10.48 3.38
C LEU A 164 2.41 -9.60 4.47
N SER A 165 3.09 -10.18 5.44
CA SER A 165 3.70 -9.47 6.57
C SER A 165 2.74 -8.54 7.29
N ASP A 166 1.55 -9.05 7.60
CA ASP A 166 0.50 -8.33 8.31
C ASP A 166 -0.07 -7.10 7.56
N PHE A 167 -0.03 -7.15 6.22
CA PHE A 167 -0.56 -6.08 5.38
C PHE A 167 -1.90 -6.46 4.77
N LEU A 168 -2.95 -5.65 5.04
CA LEU A 168 -4.28 -5.71 4.44
C LEU A 168 -4.89 -7.14 4.43
N LEU A 169 -4.81 -7.86 5.58
CA LEU A 169 -5.22 -9.28 5.65
C LEU A 169 -6.70 -9.49 5.32
N TRP A 170 -7.57 -8.62 5.82
CA TRP A 170 -9.00 -8.68 5.55
C TRP A 170 -9.31 -8.29 4.11
N GLU A 171 -8.75 -7.19 3.67
CA GLU A 171 -8.95 -6.59 2.36
C GLU A 171 -8.43 -7.47 1.21
N CYS A 172 -7.42 -8.31 1.49
CA CYS A 172 -6.82 -9.22 0.51
C CYS A 172 -7.48 -10.60 0.45
N ALA A 173 -8.62 -10.82 1.09
CA ALA A 173 -9.27 -12.14 1.14
C ALA A 173 -9.55 -12.74 -0.25
N TYR A 174 -9.78 -11.92 -1.26
CA TYR A 174 -10.02 -12.30 -2.65
C TYR A 174 -9.06 -11.63 -3.64
N ALA A 175 -7.98 -11.05 -3.15
CA ALA A 175 -6.99 -10.39 -3.99
C ALA A 175 -6.17 -11.39 -4.80
N GLU A 176 -5.80 -11.01 -6.00
CA GLU A 176 -4.72 -11.68 -6.72
C GLU A 176 -3.36 -11.23 -6.19
N PHE A 177 -2.38 -12.14 -6.19
CA PHE A 177 -1.03 -11.83 -5.70
C PHE A 177 0.00 -11.92 -6.81
N VAL A 178 0.84 -10.88 -6.91
CA VAL A 178 2.03 -10.87 -7.76
C VAL A 178 3.26 -10.60 -6.90
N PHE A 179 4.21 -11.53 -6.94
CA PHE A 179 5.48 -11.42 -6.23
C PHE A 179 6.61 -11.22 -7.25
N THR A 180 7.33 -10.09 -7.15
CA THR A 180 8.42 -9.78 -8.08
C THR A 180 9.77 -9.71 -7.35
N PRO A 181 10.85 -10.23 -7.97
CA PRO A 181 12.20 -10.10 -7.42
C PRO A 181 12.73 -8.66 -7.50
N ALA A 182 12.14 -7.80 -8.34
CA ALA A 182 12.54 -6.39 -8.44
C ALA A 182 12.51 -5.71 -7.08
N MET A 183 13.60 -5.08 -6.68
CA MET A 183 13.64 -4.29 -5.44
C MET A 183 12.87 -2.98 -5.63
N TRP A 184 12.22 -2.49 -4.56
CA TRP A 184 11.35 -1.33 -4.66
C TRP A 184 11.97 -0.09 -5.31
N PRO A 185 13.24 0.31 -5.06
CA PRO A 185 13.84 1.44 -5.74
C PRO A 185 13.90 1.34 -7.27
N ASP A 186 13.94 0.12 -7.80
CA ASP A 186 13.96 -0.14 -9.25
C ASP A 186 12.54 -0.32 -9.82
N PHE A 187 11.50 -0.28 -8.98
CA PHE A 187 10.10 -0.42 -9.37
C PHE A 187 9.63 0.78 -10.19
N ASN A 188 8.89 0.53 -11.26
CA ASN A 188 8.45 1.56 -12.20
C ASN A 188 7.15 1.19 -12.92
N ALA A 189 6.69 2.03 -13.84
CA ALA A 189 5.45 1.82 -14.60
C ALA A 189 5.45 0.50 -15.40
N ALA A 190 6.59 0.08 -15.96
CA ALA A 190 6.67 -1.18 -16.70
C ALA A 190 6.43 -2.38 -15.78
N THR A 191 7.03 -2.38 -14.56
CA THR A 191 6.80 -3.44 -13.57
C THR A 191 5.35 -3.51 -13.11
N ILE A 192 4.67 -2.35 -12.96
CA ILE A 192 3.23 -2.32 -12.64
C ILE A 192 2.45 -2.91 -13.80
N LYS A 193 2.77 -2.49 -15.03
CA LYS A 193 2.08 -2.99 -16.23
C LYS A 193 2.19 -4.50 -16.36
N GLU A 194 3.38 -5.07 -16.17
CA GLU A 194 3.59 -6.53 -16.16
C GLU A 194 2.69 -7.22 -15.12
N ALA A 195 2.60 -6.67 -13.90
CA ALA A 195 1.73 -7.22 -12.86
C ALA A 195 0.24 -7.09 -13.21
N LEU A 196 -0.17 -6.00 -13.86
CA LEU A 196 -1.54 -5.82 -14.34
C LEU A 196 -1.86 -6.74 -15.51
N ASP A 197 -0.94 -6.95 -16.45
CA ASP A 197 -1.10 -7.88 -17.57
C ASP A 197 -1.28 -9.32 -17.03
N GLU A 198 -0.50 -9.72 -16.01
CA GLU A 198 -0.67 -10.99 -15.31
C GLU A 198 -2.03 -11.07 -14.62
N PHE A 199 -2.44 -10.05 -13.89
CA PHE A 199 -3.74 -9.96 -13.23
C PHE A 199 -4.90 -10.12 -14.22
N HIS A 200 -4.88 -9.40 -15.35
CA HIS A 200 -5.93 -9.47 -16.35
C HIS A 200 -5.95 -10.82 -17.11
N SER A 201 -4.83 -11.54 -17.15
CA SER A 201 -4.77 -12.86 -17.78
C SER A 201 -5.42 -13.96 -16.93
N ARG A 202 -5.64 -13.71 -15.62
CA ARG A 202 -6.24 -14.67 -14.69
C ARG A 202 -7.76 -14.62 -14.73
N GLU A 203 -8.39 -15.79 -14.77
CA GLU A 203 -9.85 -15.91 -14.67
C GLU A 203 -10.31 -15.90 -13.21
N ARG A 204 -10.99 -14.84 -12.77
CA ARG A 204 -11.57 -14.72 -11.41
C ARG A 204 -12.93 -15.43 -11.39
N ARG A 205 -13.02 -16.59 -10.74
CA ARG A 205 -14.24 -17.42 -10.73
C ARG A 205 -15.16 -17.17 -9.54
N PHE A 206 -14.71 -16.54 -8.47
CA PHE A 206 -15.50 -16.27 -7.24
C PHE A 206 -16.36 -17.45 -6.78
N GLY A 207 -15.84 -18.69 -6.89
CA GLY A 207 -16.54 -19.92 -6.53
C GLY A 207 -17.53 -20.44 -7.58
N SER A 208 -17.69 -19.79 -8.74
CA SER A 208 -18.56 -20.29 -9.81
C SER A 208 -17.87 -21.39 -10.63
N VAL A 209 -18.64 -22.43 -10.98
CA VAL A 209 -18.19 -23.49 -11.88
C VAL A 209 -18.60 -23.12 -13.31
N PRO A 210 -17.70 -23.16 -14.32
CA PRO A 210 -18.10 -22.95 -15.70
C PRO A 210 -19.16 -23.97 -16.10
N VAL A 211 -20.28 -23.51 -16.63
CA VAL A 211 -21.27 -24.41 -17.28
C VAL A 211 -20.60 -24.92 -18.55
N LEU A 212 -20.10 -26.17 -18.50
CA LEU A 212 -19.66 -26.86 -19.70
C LEU A 212 -20.84 -26.92 -20.66
N SER A 213 -20.83 -26.08 -21.72
CA SER A 213 -21.81 -26.18 -22.80
C SER A 213 -21.70 -27.59 -23.38
N ARG A 214 -22.79 -28.39 -23.25
CA ARG A 214 -22.96 -29.65 -23.94
C ARG A 214 -23.12 -29.43 -25.45
N ALA A 215 -22.04 -29.03 -26.11
CA ALA A 215 -22.01 -28.89 -27.57
C ALA A 215 -20.72 -29.52 -28.10
N ALA A 216 -20.72 -30.84 -28.22
CA ALA A 216 -20.03 -31.65 -29.22
C ALA A 216 -20.24 -33.16 -28.93
N ARG A 217 -21.45 -33.64 -29.07
CA ARG A 217 -21.69 -35.05 -29.47
C ARG A 217 -22.53 -34.98 -30.73
N ARG A 218 -21.88 -34.95 -31.85
CA ARG A 218 -22.32 -35.51 -33.11
C ARG A 218 -21.13 -36.11 -33.85
#